data_804ada0615f6c058f0c8784eae7cfdd4
#
_entry.id   804ada0615f6c058f0c8784eae7cfdd4
#
_cell.length_a   1.000
_cell.length_b   1.000
_cell.length_c   1.000
_cell.angle_alpha   90.00
_cell.angle_beta   90.00
_cell.angle_gamma   90.00
#
_symmetry.space_group_name_H-M   'P 1'
#
loop_
_entity.id
_entity.type
_entity.pdbx_description
1 polymer ?
#
loop_
_entity_poly.entity_id
_entity_poly.type
_entity_poly.pdbx_seq_one_letter_code
_entity_poly.pdbx_strand_id
1 'polypeptide(L)'
;MYKILIIDDEILIRELIKKSIDFNALGFEIVGEAKDGRQAMEMIEALHPNLLLLDINIPIINGITLAQSVNKEYPEIQIIILTGYSQFDYAKGAIEAGVLDYLLKPLNNSEFIKALSKAKDVLSNQNQIKKTISDYQNQKLRLDKKELLLKLIESSENYNSLDLYPLTQTGIRPDTGTFQIATILIDRLEELFAPQLEKELWKFAISNIAQEILEISFTSILFQDFDNHIVVLTALDNADSVKVFATSCHHICHAVQKTLNFTVTLGISDPFQGLSMMSDAYHESIQALKWRFLLGNARCIYQDEVPTLLDDLPLHHTVSGNLLHELRSGNYENAYNQVEILLSY
;
A
#
# COMPACT_ATOMS: atom_id res chain seq x y z
N MET A 1 -20.79 -1.65 14.20
CA MET A 1 -21.96 -0.97 14.81
C MET A 1 -21.55 0.43 15.15
N TYR A 2 -22.46 1.40 15.09
CA TYR A 2 -22.22 2.80 15.51
C TYR A 2 -22.49 2.96 16.99
N LYS A 3 -21.62 3.68 17.70
CA LYS A 3 -21.69 3.89 19.13
C LYS A 3 -22.60 5.06 19.48
N ILE A 4 -23.52 4.84 20.40
CA ILE A 4 -24.42 5.90 20.93
C ILE A 4 -24.05 6.20 22.38
N LEU A 5 -23.99 7.49 22.71
CA LEU A 5 -23.98 7.99 24.09
C LEU A 5 -25.32 8.68 24.40
N ILE A 6 -26.00 8.28 25.47
CA ILE A 6 -27.25 8.90 25.93
C ILE A 6 -26.90 9.90 27.03
N ILE A 7 -27.40 11.13 26.89
CA ILE A 7 -27.12 12.24 27.81
C ILE A 7 -28.46 12.83 28.27
N ASP A 8 -28.81 12.57 29.50
CA ASP A 8 -30.08 13.00 30.12
C ASP A 8 -29.93 12.93 31.66
N ASP A 9 -30.38 13.90 32.41
CA ASP A 9 -30.25 13.91 33.87
C ASP A 9 -31.22 12.94 34.56
N GLU A 10 -32.33 12.59 33.90
CA GLU A 10 -33.35 11.69 34.42
C GLU A 10 -33.03 10.22 34.08
N ILE A 11 -32.70 9.42 35.11
CA ILE A 11 -32.37 7.99 34.93
C ILE A 11 -33.52 7.20 34.28
N LEU A 12 -34.79 7.56 34.62
CA LEU A 12 -35.97 6.87 34.06
C LEU A 12 -36.11 7.13 32.56
N ILE A 13 -35.75 8.30 32.08
CA ILE A 13 -35.78 8.66 30.66
C ILE A 13 -34.72 7.88 29.93
N ARG A 14 -33.49 7.78 30.46
CA ARG A 14 -32.43 6.95 29.84
C ARG A 14 -32.85 5.49 29.73
N GLU A 15 -33.44 4.92 30.79
CA GLU A 15 -33.98 3.54 30.77
C GLU A 15 -35.11 3.38 29.75
N LEU A 16 -35.99 4.37 29.62
CA LEU A 16 -37.09 4.35 28.64
C LEU A 16 -36.53 4.39 27.21
N ILE A 17 -35.55 5.24 26.93
CA ILE A 17 -34.89 5.33 25.62
C ILE A 17 -34.27 3.96 25.25
N LYS A 18 -33.52 3.33 26.16
CA LYS A 18 -32.91 2.02 25.95
C LYS A 18 -33.89 0.90 25.59
N LYS A 19 -35.10 0.98 26.16
CA LYS A 19 -36.14 -0.03 25.97
C LYS A 19 -37.14 0.30 24.85
N SER A 20 -37.12 1.51 24.31
CA SER A 20 -38.10 1.98 23.30
C SER A 20 -37.98 1.28 21.94
N ILE A 21 -36.77 0.90 21.56
CA ILE A 21 -36.46 0.28 20.27
C ILE A 21 -35.28 -0.68 20.41
N ASP A 22 -35.11 -1.55 19.44
CA ASP A 22 -33.91 -2.42 19.30
C ASP A 22 -32.78 -1.69 18.52
N PHE A 23 -31.89 -1.05 19.27
CA PHE A 23 -30.73 -0.35 18.69
C PHE A 23 -29.81 -1.27 17.91
N ASN A 24 -29.64 -2.51 18.37
CA ASN A 24 -28.77 -3.47 17.71
C ASN A 24 -29.30 -3.84 16.31
N ALA A 25 -30.62 -4.03 16.19
CA ALA A 25 -31.25 -4.30 14.89
C ALA A 25 -31.09 -3.13 13.91
N LEU A 26 -31.00 -1.88 14.42
CA LEU A 26 -30.75 -0.69 13.62
C LEU A 26 -29.25 -0.46 13.32
N GLY A 27 -28.35 -1.25 13.90
CA GLY A 27 -26.90 -1.16 13.71
C GLY A 27 -26.19 -0.20 14.65
N PHE A 28 -26.80 0.11 15.79
CA PHE A 28 -26.25 0.94 16.85
C PHE A 28 -25.99 0.14 18.13
N GLU A 29 -25.05 0.62 18.94
CA GLU A 29 -24.70 0.10 20.25
C GLU A 29 -24.64 1.25 21.25
N ILE A 30 -25.34 1.13 22.38
CA ILE A 30 -25.27 2.11 23.46
C ILE A 30 -24.02 1.82 24.28
N VAL A 31 -23.03 2.73 24.21
CA VAL A 31 -21.72 2.54 24.86
C VAL A 31 -21.63 3.27 26.19
N GLY A 32 -22.57 4.14 26.50
CA GLY A 32 -22.55 4.85 27.76
C GLY A 32 -23.77 5.74 28.00
N GLU A 33 -23.86 6.24 29.23
CA GLU A 33 -24.90 7.17 29.71
C GLU A 33 -24.25 8.26 30.56
N ALA A 34 -24.61 9.51 30.31
CA ALA A 34 -24.17 10.65 31.10
C ALA A 34 -25.39 11.38 31.69
N LYS A 35 -25.25 11.88 32.90
CA LYS A 35 -26.32 12.60 33.62
C LYS A 35 -26.15 14.13 33.59
N ASP A 36 -25.02 14.62 33.15
CA ASP A 36 -24.68 16.03 33.05
C ASP A 36 -23.66 16.30 31.95
N GLY A 37 -23.50 17.58 31.59
CA GLY A 37 -22.63 17.97 30.47
C GLY A 37 -21.15 17.72 30.72
N ARG A 38 -20.66 17.71 31.97
CA ARG A 38 -19.27 17.41 32.31
C ARG A 38 -18.97 15.92 32.06
N GLN A 39 -19.81 15.06 32.66
CA GLN A 39 -19.69 13.61 32.45
C GLN A 39 -19.81 13.26 30.98
N ALA A 40 -20.68 13.95 30.22
CA ALA A 40 -20.81 13.75 28.78
C ALA A 40 -19.50 14.02 28.04
N MET A 41 -18.80 15.14 28.31
CA MET A 41 -17.52 15.45 27.67
C MET A 41 -16.47 14.42 28.02
N GLU A 42 -16.32 14.01 29.29
CA GLU A 42 -15.39 12.97 29.71
C GLU A 42 -15.64 11.63 28.95
N MET A 43 -16.92 11.27 28.80
CA MET A 43 -17.29 10.04 28.10
C MET A 43 -17.15 10.15 26.58
N ILE A 44 -17.37 11.32 25.98
CA ILE A 44 -17.11 11.56 24.54
C ILE A 44 -15.64 11.32 24.25
N GLU A 45 -14.76 11.89 25.07
CA GLU A 45 -13.30 11.72 24.91
C GLU A 45 -12.85 10.28 25.13
N ALA A 46 -13.42 9.56 26.10
CA ALA A 46 -13.03 8.19 26.42
C ALA A 46 -13.61 7.12 25.46
N LEU A 47 -14.86 7.29 25.02
CA LEU A 47 -15.61 6.26 24.30
C LEU A 47 -15.67 6.49 22.79
N HIS A 48 -15.39 7.72 22.34
CA HIS A 48 -15.49 8.15 20.94
C HIS A 48 -16.83 7.71 20.31
N PRO A 49 -17.99 8.20 20.80
CA PRO A 49 -19.29 7.85 20.25
C PRO A 49 -19.45 8.43 18.84
N ASN A 50 -20.32 7.80 18.05
CA ASN A 50 -20.67 8.29 16.72
C ASN A 50 -21.93 9.16 16.74
N LEU A 51 -22.80 8.95 17.73
CA LEU A 51 -24.08 9.62 17.87
C LEU A 51 -24.33 9.96 19.33
N LEU A 52 -24.80 11.19 19.60
CA LEU A 52 -25.30 11.60 20.88
C LEU A 52 -26.82 11.70 20.82
N LEU A 53 -27.49 11.12 21.82
CA LEU A 53 -28.88 11.39 22.15
C LEU A 53 -28.87 12.32 23.36
N LEU A 54 -29.16 13.59 23.14
CA LEU A 54 -28.86 14.69 24.09
C LEU A 54 -30.12 15.42 24.54
N ASP A 55 -30.38 15.44 25.84
CA ASP A 55 -31.38 16.36 26.39
C ASP A 55 -30.84 17.78 26.47
N ILE A 56 -31.73 18.77 26.31
CA ILE A 56 -31.38 20.19 26.45
C ILE A 56 -31.12 20.56 27.88
N ASN A 57 -31.99 20.09 28.79
CA ASN A 57 -32.01 20.52 30.18
C ASN A 57 -31.14 19.62 31.06
N ILE A 58 -29.87 19.57 30.81
CA ILE A 58 -28.90 18.85 31.64
C ILE A 58 -28.14 19.83 32.56
N PRO A 59 -27.73 19.38 33.77
CA PRO A 59 -26.97 20.19 34.71
C PRO A 59 -25.57 20.54 34.20
N ILE A 60 -24.97 21.58 34.79
CA ILE A 60 -23.62 22.05 34.64
C ILE A 60 -23.37 22.73 33.27
N ILE A 61 -23.64 22.07 32.18
CA ILE A 61 -23.55 22.60 30.82
C ILE A 61 -24.87 22.31 30.11
N ASN A 62 -25.55 23.35 29.64
CA ASN A 62 -26.80 23.18 28.88
C ASN A 62 -26.55 22.39 27.59
N GLY A 63 -27.51 21.53 27.20
CA GLY A 63 -27.35 20.62 26.05
C GLY A 63 -27.08 21.35 24.72
N ILE A 64 -27.63 22.55 24.51
CA ILE A 64 -27.31 23.34 23.29
C ILE A 64 -25.84 23.78 23.28
N THR A 65 -25.37 24.28 24.43
CA THR A 65 -23.96 24.69 24.59
C THR A 65 -23.02 23.48 24.42
N LEU A 66 -23.41 22.32 24.98
CA LEU A 66 -22.67 21.07 24.79
C LEU A 66 -22.64 20.67 23.29
N ALA A 67 -23.77 20.72 22.60
CA ALA A 67 -23.85 20.42 21.18
C ALA A 67 -22.94 21.32 20.34
N GLN A 68 -22.91 22.63 20.63
CA GLN A 68 -22.02 23.60 19.96
C GLN A 68 -20.53 23.25 20.19
N SER A 69 -20.16 22.92 21.43
CA SER A 69 -18.79 22.52 21.76
C SER A 69 -18.40 21.23 21.06
N VAL A 70 -19.25 20.22 21.08
CA VAL A 70 -19.02 18.95 20.42
C VAL A 70 -18.91 19.13 18.91
N ASN A 71 -19.79 19.90 18.28
CA ASN A 71 -19.73 20.14 16.84
C ASN A 71 -18.43 20.85 16.40
N LYS A 72 -17.89 21.70 17.28
CA LYS A 72 -16.63 22.40 17.03
C LYS A 72 -15.40 21.49 17.19
N GLU A 73 -15.37 20.66 18.23
CA GLU A 73 -14.23 19.84 18.61
C GLU A 73 -14.25 18.45 17.96
N TYR A 74 -15.46 17.90 17.73
CA TYR A 74 -15.70 16.55 17.20
C TYR A 74 -16.76 16.58 16.07
N PRO A 75 -16.49 17.23 14.94
CA PRO A 75 -17.48 17.48 13.87
C PRO A 75 -18.01 16.19 13.20
N GLU A 76 -17.36 15.06 13.44
CA GLU A 76 -17.81 13.74 12.95
C GLU A 76 -18.95 13.15 13.79
N ILE A 77 -19.13 13.59 15.03
CA ILE A 77 -20.18 13.08 15.92
C ILE A 77 -21.52 13.69 15.53
N GLN A 78 -22.50 12.84 15.29
CA GLN A 78 -23.85 13.30 15.03
C GLN A 78 -24.60 13.53 16.34
N ILE A 79 -25.49 14.51 16.34
CA ILE A 79 -26.26 14.87 17.56
C ILE A 79 -27.75 14.88 17.22
N ILE A 80 -28.54 14.13 17.99
CA ILE A 80 -29.99 14.21 18.01
C ILE A 80 -30.40 14.77 19.37
N ILE A 81 -31.13 15.89 19.37
CA ILE A 81 -31.67 16.49 20.59
C ILE A 81 -33.01 15.84 20.95
N LEU A 82 -33.16 15.48 22.23
CA LEU A 82 -34.39 14.95 22.82
C LEU A 82 -34.86 15.94 23.88
N THR A 83 -36.07 16.53 23.77
CA THR A 83 -36.50 17.55 24.70
C THR A 83 -37.98 17.48 25.01
N GLY A 84 -38.39 17.85 26.22
CA GLY A 84 -39.78 17.99 26.63
C GLY A 84 -40.44 19.31 26.24
N TYR A 85 -39.70 20.24 25.64
CA TYR A 85 -40.20 21.60 25.37
C TYR A 85 -40.35 21.83 23.87
N SER A 86 -41.54 22.30 23.48
CA SER A 86 -41.88 22.67 22.10
C SER A 86 -41.55 24.13 21.77
N GLN A 87 -40.74 24.83 22.60
CA GLN A 87 -40.45 26.24 22.37
C GLN A 87 -39.59 26.44 21.13
N PHE A 88 -40.02 27.36 20.29
CA PHE A 88 -39.39 27.72 19.02
C PHE A 88 -37.91 28.12 19.15
N ASP A 89 -37.56 28.76 20.28
CA ASP A 89 -36.20 29.23 20.54
C ASP A 89 -35.17 28.07 20.70
N TYR A 90 -35.60 26.95 21.29
CA TYR A 90 -34.73 25.77 21.43
C TYR A 90 -34.53 25.05 20.08
N ALA A 91 -35.57 24.98 19.23
CA ALA A 91 -35.43 24.41 17.90
C ALA A 91 -34.50 25.27 17.04
N LYS A 92 -34.57 26.59 17.14
CA LYS A 92 -33.66 27.52 16.47
C LYS A 92 -32.22 27.34 16.97
N GLY A 93 -32.00 27.28 18.28
CA GLY A 93 -30.67 27.04 18.86
C GLY A 93 -30.07 25.69 18.46
N ALA A 94 -30.89 24.64 18.32
CA ALA A 94 -30.46 23.33 17.85
C ALA A 94 -29.99 23.39 16.37
N ILE A 95 -30.72 24.08 15.52
CA ILE A 95 -30.34 24.30 14.11
C ILE A 95 -29.01 25.09 14.03
N GLU A 96 -28.88 26.16 14.80
CA GLU A 96 -27.65 26.97 14.86
C GLU A 96 -26.48 26.18 15.45
N ALA A 97 -26.73 25.21 16.33
CA ALA A 97 -25.74 24.30 16.87
C ALA A 97 -25.35 23.17 15.87
N GLY A 98 -25.98 23.09 14.71
CA GLY A 98 -25.67 22.11 13.67
C GLY A 98 -26.05 20.67 14.03
N VAL A 99 -27.08 20.45 14.85
CA VAL A 99 -27.55 19.11 15.20
C VAL A 99 -28.25 18.43 14.02
N LEU A 100 -28.17 17.11 13.97
CA LEU A 100 -28.75 16.32 12.90
C LEU A 100 -30.27 16.30 12.92
N ASP A 101 -30.86 16.20 14.11
CA ASP A 101 -32.31 16.16 14.30
C ASP A 101 -32.72 16.61 15.70
N TYR A 102 -34.03 16.88 15.87
CA TYR A 102 -34.64 17.38 17.10
C TYR A 102 -35.96 16.67 17.30
N LEU A 103 -36.12 15.98 18.43
CA LEU A 103 -37.29 15.17 18.78
C LEU A 103 -37.94 15.61 20.07
N LEU A 104 -39.26 15.63 20.09
CA LEU A 104 -40.05 15.98 21.30
C LEU A 104 -40.32 14.72 22.15
N LYS A 105 -40.18 14.87 23.49
CA LYS A 105 -40.65 13.89 24.45
C LYS A 105 -42.18 14.11 24.74
N PRO A 106 -43.01 13.04 24.83
CA PRO A 106 -42.63 11.63 24.79
C PRO A 106 -42.26 11.17 23.37
N LEU A 107 -41.21 10.34 23.26
CA LEU A 107 -40.68 9.90 21.96
C LEU A 107 -41.72 9.06 21.21
N ASN A 108 -42.00 9.45 20.00
CA ASN A 108 -42.71 8.62 19.04
C ASN A 108 -41.73 7.65 18.38
N ASN A 109 -41.92 6.33 18.52
CA ASN A 109 -41.03 5.32 18.01
C ASN A 109 -40.80 5.47 16.50
N SER A 110 -41.80 5.85 15.71
CA SER A 110 -41.66 6.01 14.25
C SER A 110 -40.75 7.20 13.89
N GLU A 111 -40.84 8.31 14.61
CA GLU A 111 -40.00 9.49 14.42
C GLU A 111 -38.58 9.23 14.90
N PHE A 112 -38.44 8.52 16.03
CA PHE A 112 -37.15 8.16 16.58
C PHE A 112 -36.38 7.21 15.64
N ILE A 113 -37.05 6.19 15.11
CA ILE A 113 -36.44 5.28 14.13
C ILE A 113 -36.02 6.05 12.87
N LYS A 114 -36.83 7.00 12.38
CA LYS A 114 -36.45 7.84 11.23
C LYS A 114 -35.23 8.70 11.50
N ALA A 115 -35.14 9.32 12.68
CA ALA A 115 -33.98 10.12 13.06
C ALA A 115 -32.68 9.26 13.16
N LEU A 116 -32.79 8.07 13.75
CA LEU A 116 -31.68 7.13 13.81
C LEU A 116 -31.28 6.61 12.40
N SER A 117 -32.25 6.34 11.51
CA SER A 117 -31.96 5.96 10.13
C SER A 117 -31.20 7.08 9.41
N LYS A 118 -31.64 8.33 9.56
CA LYS A 118 -30.95 9.50 9.01
C LYS A 118 -29.52 9.62 9.57
N ALA A 119 -29.33 9.39 10.88
CA ALA A 119 -28.00 9.38 11.49
C ALA A 119 -27.11 8.30 10.90
N LYS A 120 -27.65 7.09 10.70
CA LYS A 120 -26.93 5.97 10.10
C LYS A 120 -26.49 6.29 8.66
N ASP A 121 -27.36 6.89 7.86
CA ASP A 121 -27.05 7.26 6.48
C ASP A 121 -25.91 8.30 6.41
N VAL A 122 -25.96 9.32 7.28
CA VAL A 122 -24.89 10.34 7.38
C VAL A 122 -23.58 9.70 7.81
N LEU A 123 -23.58 8.87 8.86
CA LEU A 123 -22.39 8.19 9.37
C LEU A 123 -21.81 7.21 8.33
N SER A 124 -22.67 6.49 7.60
CA SER A 124 -22.26 5.59 6.52
C SER A 124 -21.57 6.35 5.39
N ASN A 125 -22.15 7.46 4.96
CA ASN A 125 -21.57 8.32 3.91
C ASN A 125 -20.22 8.91 4.34
N GLN A 126 -20.12 9.39 5.59
CA GLN A 126 -18.84 9.89 6.14
C GLN A 126 -17.76 8.80 6.12
N ASN A 127 -18.09 7.56 6.53
CA ASN A 127 -17.16 6.44 6.52
C ASN A 127 -16.75 6.04 5.10
N GLN A 128 -17.69 6.06 4.13
CA GLN A 128 -17.36 5.80 2.73
C GLN A 128 -16.41 6.85 2.16
N ILE A 129 -16.65 8.13 2.45
CA ILE A 129 -15.77 9.23 2.01
C ILE A 129 -14.37 9.06 2.62
N LYS A 130 -14.28 8.81 3.95
CA LYS A 130 -12.98 8.57 4.61
C LYS A 130 -12.23 7.39 3.99
N LYS A 131 -12.94 6.28 3.70
CA LYS A 131 -12.35 5.11 3.04
C LYS A 131 -11.87 5.44 1.63
N THR A 132 -12.68 6.13 0.83
CA THR A 132 -12.31 6.52 -0.54
C THR A 132 -11.06 7.43 -0.55
N ILE A 133 -10.98 8.39 0.38
CA ILE A 133 -9.81 9.27 0.51
C ILE A 133 -8.57 8.45 0.89
N SER A 134 -8.70 7.54 1.87
CA SER A 134 -7.60 6.66 2.27
C SER A 134 -7.14 5.76 1.14
N ASP A 135 -8.06 5.15 0.40
CA ASP A 135 -7.76 4.29 -0.75
C ASP A 135 -7.05 5.10 -1.86
N TYR A 136 -7.52 6.32 -2.14
CA TYR A 136 -6.87 7.22 -3.10
C TYR A 136 -5.46 7.62 -2.66
N GLN A 137 -5.27 7.98 -1.39
CA GLN A 137 -3.94 8.31 -0.85
C GLN A 137 -2.97 7.13 -0.93
N ASN A 138 -3.45 5.92 -0.60
CA ASN A 138 -2.66 4.70 -0.70
C ASN A 138 -2.30 4.37 -2.16
N GLN A 139 -3.25 4.54 -3.09
CA GLN A 139 -3.00 4.33 -4.51
C GLN A 139 -1.98 5.34 -5.07
N LYS A 140 -2.14 6.61 -4.71
CA LYS A 140 -1.19 7.66 -5.08
C LYS A 140 0.21 7.34 -4.56
N LEU A 141 0.35 7.00 -3.28
CA LEU A 141 1.65 6.63 -2.69
C LEU A 141 2.31 5.45 -3.42
N ARG A 142 1.52 4.45 -3.84
CA ARG A 142 2.03 3.30 -4.63
C ARG A 142 2.53 3.75 -6.01
N LEU A 143 1.83 4.65 -6.68
CA LEU A 143 2.23 5.18 -7.99
C LEU A 143 3.49 6.04 -7.86
N ASP A 144 3.53 6.96 -6.90
CA ASP A 144 4.68 7.82 -6.62
C ASP A 144 5.93 6.97 -6.28
N LYS A 145 5.76 5.90 -5.49
CA LYS A 145 6.82 4.95 -5.15
C LYS A 145 7.35 4.22 -6.39
N LYS A 146 6.46 3.73 -7.26
CA LYS A 146 6.86 3.03 -8.49
C LYS A 146 7.62 3.97 -9.43
N GLU A 147 7.09 5.18 -9.65
CA GLU A 147 7.74 6.18 -10.50
C GLU A 147 9.12 6.56 -9.97
N LEU A 148 9.25 6.74 -8.66
CA LEU A 148 10.52 7.02 -8.00
C LEU A 148 11.54 5.91 -8.20
N LEU A 149 11.15 4.63 -8.01
CA LEU A 149 12.02 3.48 -8.21
C LEU A 149 12.49 3.36 -9.67
N LEU A 150 11.61 3.62 -10.64
CA LEU A 150 11.98 3.65 -12.05
C LEU A 150 12.99 4.76 -12.36
N LYS A 151 12.83 5.95 -11.80
CA LYS A 151 13.80 7.04 -11.95
C LYS A 151 15.15 6.69 -11.31
N LEU A 152 15.16 6.01 -10.17
CA LEU A 152 16.38 5.60 -9.48
C LEU A 152 17.20 4.54 -10.26
N ILE A 153 16.55 3.66 -11.02
CA ILE A 153 17.27 2.69 -11.87
C ILE A 153 17.70 3.28 -13.22
N GLU A 154 17.05 4.37 -13.67
CA GLU A 154 17.35 4.99 -14.97
C GLU A 154 18.62 5.84 -14.92
N SER A 155 18.80 6.64 -13.86
CA SER A 155 19.95 7.54 -13.74
C SER A 155 20.23 7.97 -12.31
N SER A 156 21.50 8.00 -11.93
CA SER A 156 21.99 8.55 -10.66
C SER A 156 22.11 10.08 -10.67
N GLU A 157 22.09 10.74 -11.85
CA GLU A 157 22.41 12.17 -12.00
C GLU A 157 21.45 13.11 -11.26
N ASN A 158 20.20 12.72 -11.09
CA ASN A 158 19.14 13.54 -10.49
C ASN A 158 18.76 13.13 -9.05
N TYR A 159 19.54 12.25 -8.41
CA TYR A 159 19.22 11.71 -7.09
C TYR A 159 18.86 12.79 -6.06
N ASN A 160 19.65 13.86 -5.95
CA ASN A 160 19.45 14.92 -4.98
C ASN A 160 18.17 15.75 -5.17
N SER A 161 17.53 15.64 -6.33
CA SER A 161 16.27 16.33 -6.66
C SER A 161 15.03 15.47 -6.41
N LEU A 162 15.19 14.20 -6.05
CA LEU A 162 14.09 13.25 -5.87
C LEU A 162 13.49 13.37 -4.46
N ASP A 163 12.17 13.30 -4.38
CA ASP A 163 11.47 13.15 -3.11
C ASP A 163 11.48 11.66 -2.68
N LEU A 164 12.33 11.33 -1.73
CA LEU A 164 12.51 9.98 -1.22
C LEU A 164 11.49 9.57 -0.13
N TYR A 165 10.59 10.49 0.25
CA TYR A 165 9.57 10.24 1.28
C TYR A 165 8.76 8.95 1.05
N PRO A 166 8.32 8.60 -0.18
CA PRO A 166 7.59 7.34 -0.43
C PRO A 166 8.37 6.08 -0.05
N LEU A 167 9.71 6.11 -0.10
CA LEU A 167 10.56 4.97 0.27
C LEU A 167 10.83 4.91 1.77
N THR A 168 10.98 6.07 2.43
CA THR A 168 11.21 6.09 3.89
C THR A 168 10.05 5.48 4.67
N GLN A 169 8.83 5.56 4.14
CA GLN A 169 7.63 4.93 4.73
C GLN A 169 7.71 3.39 4.77
N THR A 170 8.61 2.77 4.01
CA THR A 170 8.83 1.32 4.01
C THR A 170 9.89 0.85 5.00
N GLY A 171 10.46 1.76 5.79
CA GLY A 171 11.55 1.46 6.74
C GLY A 171 12.94 1.49 6.10
N ILE A 172 13.05 1.79 4.81
CA ILE A 172 14.33 1.94 4.10
C ILE A 172 14.99 3.27 4.51
N ARG A 173 16.33 3.24 4.65
CA ARG A 173 17.17 4.42 4.90
C ARG A 173 17.94 4.78 3.62
N PRO A 174 17.44 5.68 2.78
CA PRO A 174 17.93 5.89 1.42
C PRO A 174 19.42 6.22 1.33
N ASP A 175 19.93 7.05 2.24
CA ASP A 175 21.29 7.59 2.14
C ASP A 175 22.35 6.76 2.88
N THR A 176 21.96 6.04 3.93
CA THR A 176 22.88 5.35 4.84
C THR A 176 22.74 3.85 4.87
N GLY A 177 21.69 3.32 4.25
CA GLY A 177 21.44 1.89 4.17
C GLY A 177 22.39 1.19 3.21
N THR A 178 22.68 -0.08 3.50
CA THR A 178 23.31 -0.99 2.54
C THR A 178 22.21 -1.76 1.83
N PHE A 179 22.35 -1.91 0.51
CA PHE A 179 21.33 -2.53 -0.33
C PHE A 179 21.95 -3.54 -1.28
N GLN A 180 21.11 -4.41 -1.82
CA GLN A 180 21.44 -5.29 -2.93
C GLN A 180 20.24 -5.43 -3.87
N ILE A 181 20.48 -5.55 -5.17
CA ILE A 181 19.46 -5.75 -6.19
C ILE A 181 19.52 -7.16 -6.72
N ALA A 182 18.35 -7.79 -6.87
CA ALA A 182 18.17 -8.96 -7.68
C ALA A 182 17.12 -8.67 -8.76
N THR A 183 17.44 -8.93 -10.01
CA THR A 183 16.51 -8.82 -11.13
C THR A 183 16.08 -10.22 -11.57
N ILE A 184 14.78 -10.49 -11.52
CA ILE A 184 14.17 -11.79 -11.83
C ILE A 184 13.63 -11.77 -13.24
N LEU A 185 14.12 -12.67 -14.06
CA LEU A 185 13.64 -12.94 -15.40
C LEU A 185 12.88 -14.28 -15.40
N ILE A 186 11.71 -14.31 -15.99
CA ILE A 186 10.97 -15.55 -16.23
C ILE A 186 11.51 -16.18 -17.51
N ASP A 187 12.10 -17.37 -17.39
CA ASP A 187 12.70 -18.07 -18.52
C ASP A 187 11.62 -18.45 -19.55
N ARG A 188 11.91 -18.20 -20.84
CA ARG A 188 11.04 -18.54 -21.97
C ARG A 188 9.65 -17.90 -21.96
N LEU A 189 9.44 -16.80 -21.20
CA LEU A 189 8.14 -16.11 -21.17
C LEU A 189 7.68 -15.65 -22.57
N GLU A 190 8.62 -15.23 -23.41
CA GLU A 190 8.35 -14.81 -24.79
C GLU A 190 7.96 -15.96 -25.73
N GLU A 191 8.47 -17.17 -25.45
CA GLU A 191 8.17 -18.38 -26.23
C GLU A 191 6.79 -18.94 -25.94
N LEU A 192 6.19 -18.56 -24.82
CA LEU A 192 4.85 -18.97 -24.43
C LEU A 192 3.83 -18.15 -25.21
N PHE A 193 3.06 -18.80 -26.09
CA PHE A 193 1.93 -18.23 -26.81
C PHE A 193 0.73 -17.96 -25.85
N ALA A 194 0.99 -17.29 -24.73
CA ALA A 194 -0.02 -16.98 -23.75
C ALA A 194 -0.55 -15.53 -23.94
N PRO A 195 -1.83 -15.29 -23.67
CA PRO A 195 -2.39 -13.95 -23.62
C PRO A 195 -1.61 -13.07 -22.64
N GLN A 196 -1.54 -11.75 -22.92
CA GLN A 196 -0.83 -10.79 -22.07
C GLN A 196 -1.30 -10.84 -20.61
N LEU A 197 -2.60 -11.06 -20.39
CA LEU A 197 -3.18 -11.18 -19.05
C LEU A 197 -2.58 -12.34 -18.24
N GLU A 198 -2.34 -13.49 -18.89
CA GLU A 198 -1.70 -14.64 -18.22
C GLU A 198 -0.25 -14.35 -17.85
N LYS A 199 0.50 -13.67 -18.73
CA LYS A 199 1.88 -13.25 -18.45
C LYS A 199 1.94 -12.33 -17.22
N GLU A 200 1.00 -11.40 -17.08
CA GLU A 200 0.90 -10.53 -15.90
C GLU A 200 0.52 -11.29 -14.62
N LEU A 201 -0.37 -12.29 -14.71
CA LEU A 201 -0.71 -13.15 -13.57
C LEU A 201 0.51 -13.96 -13.10
N TRP A 202 1.33 -14.48 -14.01
CA TRP A 202 2.56 -15.20 -13.63
C TRP A 202 3.57 -14.27 -12.94
N LYS A 203 3.78 -13.07 -13.47
CA LYS A 203 4.64 -12.07 -12.81
C LYS A 203 4.14 -11.74 -11.41
N PHE A 204 2.83 -11.55 -11.26
CA PHE A 204 2.22 -11.31 -9.96
C PHE A 204 2.44 -12.48 -8.99
N ALA A 205 2.22 -13.72 -9.44
CA ALA A 205 2.45 -14.92 -8.61
C ALA A 205 3.92 -15.05 -8.19
N ILE A 206 4.86 -14.82 -9.10
CA ILE A 206 6.30 -14.88 -8.82
C ILE A 206 6.70 -13.76 -7.85
N SER A 207 6.17 -12.54 -8.03
CA SER A 207 6.41 -11.43 -7.11
C SER A 207 5.93 -11.75 -5.70
N ASN A 208 4.76 -12.38 -5.55
CA ASN A 208 4.25 -12.79 -4.24
C ASN A 208 5.13 -13.86 -3.59
N ILE A 209 5.55 -14.88 -4.34
CA ILE A 209 6.46 -15.92 -3.83
C ILE A 209 7.79 -15.28 -3.37
N ALA A 210 8.35 -14.38 -4.18
CA ALA A 210 9.59 -13.69 -3.83
C ALA A 210 9.41 -12.81 -2.59
N GLN A 211 8.30 -12.07 -2.50
CA GLN A 211 7.97 -11.23 -1.37
C GLN A 211 7.86 -12.05 -0.07
N GLU A 212 7.09 -13.14 -0.07
CA GLU A 212 6.91 -14.02 1.09
C GLU A 212 8.24 -14.59 1.60
N ILE A 213 9.13 -15.00 0.69
CA ILE A 213 10.45 -15.55 1.07
C ILE A 213 11.34 -14.47 1.66
N LEU A 214 11.34 -13.27 1.08
CA LEU A 214 12.20 -12.16 1.52
C LEU A 214 11.73 -11.50 2.81
N GLU A 215 10.44 -11.37 3.03
CA GLU A 215 9.86 -10.76 4.24
C GLU A 215 10.22 -11.47 5.53
N ILE A 216 10.65 -12.74 5.45
CA ILE A 216 11.10 -13.49 6.63
C ILE A 216 12.33 -12.84 7.28
N SER A 217 13.22 -12.24 6.47
CA SER A 217 14.53 -11.78 6.94
C SER A 217 14.88 -10.35 6.52
N PHE A 218 14.14 -9.76 5.59
CA PHE A 218 14.51 -8.49 4.96
C PHE A 218 13.35 -7.52 4.79
N THR A 219 13.68 -6.23 4.79
CA THR A 219 12.84 -5.20 4.20
C THR A 219 13.17 -5.11 2.72
N SER A 220 12.25 -5.57 1.86
CA SER A 220 12.43 -5.61 0.41
C SER A 220 11.31 -4.89 -0.31
N ILE A 221 11.64 -4.29 -1.45
CA ILE A 221 10.68 -3.66 -2.36
C ILE A 221 10.78 -4.34 -3.71
N LEU A 222 9.64 -4.84 -4.20
CA LEU A 222 9.53 -5.43 -5.52
C LEU A 222 8.78 -4.46 -6.45
N PHE A 223 9.31 -4.31 -7.67
CA PHE A 223 8.69 -3.52 -8.73
C PHE A 223 9.05 -4.08 -10.10
N GLN A 224 8.38 -3.61 -11.15
CA GLN A 224 8.71 -3.99 -12.53
C GLN A 224 9.45 -2.85 -13.21
N ASP A 225 10.53 -3.20 -13.93
CA ASP A 225 11.29 -2.28 -14.79
C ASP A 225 10.58 -2.02 -16.13
N PHE A 226 11.26 -1.30 -17.03
CA PHE A 226 10.75 -0.97 -18.37
C PHE A 226 10.64 -2.18 -19.30
N ASP A 227 11.49 -3.19 -19.09
CA ASP A 227 11.52 -4.45 -19.85
C ASP A 227 10.63 -5.54 -19.21
N ASN A 228 9.84 -5.14 -18.20
CA ASN A 228 8.94 -6.03 -17.44
C ASN A 228 9.63 -7.14 -16.65
N HIS A 229 10.92 -6.98 -16.27
CA HIS A 229 11.54 -7.83 -15.27
C HIS A 229 11.02 -7.45 -13.87
N ILE A 230 11.07 -8.40 -12.94
CA ILE A 230 10.77 -8.14 -11.54
C ILE A 230 12.08 -7.74 -10.85
N VAL A 231 12.17 -6.51 -10.41
CA VAL A 231 13.33 -5.98 -9.68
C VAL A 231 13.05 -6.02 -8.19
N VAL A 232 13.99 -6.55 -7.44
CA VAL A 232 13.98 -6.67 -5.98
C VAL A 232 15.06 -5.76 -5.41
N LEU A 233 14.68 -4.73 -4.69
CA LEU A 233 15.58 -3.91 -3.88
C LEU A 233 15.48 -4.39 -2.42
N THR A 234 16.58 -4.88 -1.85
CA THR A 234 16.62 -5.41 -0.48
C THR A 234 17.58 -4.59 0.37
N ALA A 235 17.13 -4.20 1.57
CA ALA A 235 17.98 -3.58 2.57
C ALA A 235 18.73 -4.67 3.37
N LEU A 236 20.04 -4.47 3.57
CA LEU A 236 20.93 -5.36 4.29
C LEU A 236 21.36 -4.72 5.61
N ASP A 237 21.22 -5.42 6.72
CA ASP A 237 21.57 -4.90 8.05
C ASP A 237 23.09 -5.08 8.38
N ASN A 238 23.72 -6.12 7.83
CA ASN A 238 25.12 -6.47 8.10
C ASN A 238 25.72 -7.33 6.96
N ALA A 239 27.01 -7.64 7.05
CA ALA A 239 27.70 -8.45 6.06
C ALA A 239 27.17 -9.89 5.93
N ASP A 240 26.65 -10.48 6.99
CA ASP A 240 26.07 -11.83 6.94
C ASP A 240 24.73 -11.83 6.18
N SER A 241 24.04 -10.70 6.13
CA SER A 241 22.80 -10.52 5.37
C SER A 241 22.97 -10.80 3.87
N VAL A 242 24.15 -10.56 3.30
CA VAL A 242 24.47 -10.87 1.89
C VAL A 242 24.32 -12.37 1.61
N LYS A 243 24.84 -13.23 2.51
CA LYS A 243 24.73 -14.70 2.36
C LYS A 243 23.30 -15.19 2.54
N VAL A 244 22.58 -14.59 3.48
CA VAL A 244 21.16 -14.90 3.70
C VAL A 244 20.32 -14.49 2.49
N PHE A 245 20.61 -13.32 1.89
CA PHE A 245 19.95 -12.86 0.68
C PHE A 245 20.23 -13.80 -0.51
N ALA A 246 21.48 -14.19 -0.71
CA ALA A 246 21.85 -15.18 -1.73
C ALA A 246 21.07 -16.49 -1.56
N THR A 247 20.98 -17.01 -0.32
CA THR A 247 20.20 -18.22 -0.01
C THR A 247 18.71 -18.02 -0.33
N SER A 248 18.15 -16.86 0.01
CA SER A 248 16.76 -16.52 -0.28
C SER A 248 16.50 -16.45 -1.80
N CYS A 249 17.42 -15.90 -2.59
CA CYS A 249 17.33 -15.89 -4.05
C CYS A 249 17.30 -17.32 -4.64
N HIS A 250 18.13 -18.24 -4.13
CA HIS A 250 18.06 -19.65 -4.53
C HIS A 250 16.73 -20.31 -4.13
N HIS A 251 16.19 -19.98 -2.96
CA HIS A 251 14.88 -20.45 -2.55
C HIS A 251 13.76 -19.93 -3.44
N ILE A 252 13.85 -18.69 -3.95
CA ILE A 252 12.90 -18.14 -4.93
C ILE A 252 12.90 -18.97 -6.19
N CYS A 253 14.09 -19.26 -6.80
CA CYS A 253 14.18 -20.11 -7.98
C CYS A 253 13.51 -21.46 -7.77
N HIS A 254 13.82 -22.13 -6.65
CA HIS A 254 13.27 -23.45 -6.34
C HIS A 254 11.75 -23.41 -6.07
N ALA A 255 11.27 -22.42 -5.33
CA ALA A 255 9.84 -22.28 -4.99
C ALA A 255 9.00 -22.01 -6.24
N VAL A 256 9.47 -21.10 -7.14
CA VAL A 256 8.80 -20.80 -8.40
C VAL A 256 8.71 -22.06 -9.27
N GLN A 257 9.81 -22.79 -9.43
CA GLN A 257 9.84 -24.03 -10.23
C GLN A 257 8.89 -25.08 -9.68
N LYS A 258 8.86 -25.25 -8.36
CA LYS A 258 8.02 -26.25 -7.69
C LYS A 258 6.52 -25.90 -7.75
N THR A 259 6.19 -24.61 -7.64
CA THR A 259 4.79 -24.17 -7.49
C THR A 259 4.12 -23.87 -8.83
N LEU A 260 4.86 -23.26 -9.77
CA LEU A 260 4.31 -22.74 -11.01
C LEU A 260 4.74 -23.54 -12.24
N ASN A 261 5.66 -24.51 -12.11
CA ASN A 261 6.30 -25.24 -13.20
C ASN A 261 7.03 -24.34 -14.23
N PHE A 262 7.38 -23.13 -13.83
CA PHE A 262 8.24 -22.21 -14.58
C PHE A 262 9.63 -22.18 -13.96
N THR A 263 10.61 -21.79 -14.74
CA THR A 263 11.93 -21.47 -14.23
C THR A 263 12.15 -19.95 -14.29
N VAL A 264 12.93 -19.45 -13.35
CA VAL A 264 13.37 -18.06 -13.30
C VAL A 264 14.88 -18.00 -13.16
N THR A 265 15.47 -17.03 -13.80
CA THR A 265 16.88 -16.70 -13.64
C THR A 265 17.00 -15.36 -12.95
N LEU A 266 17.82 -15.27 -11.92
CA LEU A 266 18.07 -14.07 -11.15
C LEU A 266 19.48 -13.55 -11.47
N GLY A 267 19.57 -12.27 -11.85
CA GLY A 267 20.84 -11.54 -11.87
C GLY A 267 20.97 -10.74 -10.59
N ILE A 268 22.10 -10.82 -9.89
CA ILE A 268 22.31 -10.25 -8.57
C ILE A 268 23.50 -9.30 -8.63
N SER A 269 23.30 -8.05 -8.19
CA SER A 269 24.35 -7.03 -8.09
C SER A 269 25.28 -7.29 -6.92
N ASP A 270 26.39 -6.58 -6.87
CA ASP A 270 27.16 -6.42 -5.64
C ASP A 270 26.35 -5.59 -4.60
N PRO A 271 26.64 -5.76 -3.31
CA PRO A 271 26.08 -4.88 -2.26
C PRO A 271 26.58 -3.45 -2.44
N PHE A 272 25.68 -2.47 -2.29
CA PHE A 272 26.00 -1.05 -2.46
C PHE A 272 25.45 -0.20 -1.30
N GLN A 273 26.01 0.99 -1.11
CA GLN A 273 25.60 1.90 -0.03
C GLN A 273 24.89 3.14 -0.60
N GLY A 274 23.70 3.42 -0.04
CA GLY A 274 22.85 4.53 -0.45
C GLY A 274 22.17 4.31 -1.81
N LEU A 275 20.94 4.80 -1.95
CA LEU A 275 20.15 4.62 -3.18
C LEU A 275 20.69 5.46 -4.37
N SER A 276 21.65 6.37 -4.15
CA SER A 276 22.35 7.07 -5.25
C SER A 276 23.11 6.12 -6.18
N MET A 277 23.49 4.93 -5.69
CA MET A 277 24.18 3.89 -6.48
C MET A 277 23.21 2.88 -7.08
N MET A 278 21.90 3.09 -6.95
CA MET A 278 20.89 2.11 -7.36
C MET A 278 20.90 1.84 -8.86
N SER A 279 21.17 2.87 -9.69
CA SER A 279 21.26 2.72 -11.15
C SER A 279 22.40 1.80 -11.54
N ASP A 280 23.59 1.98 -10.96
CA ASP A 280 24.75 1.14 -11.26
C ASP A 280 24.50 -0.32 -10.84
N ALA A 281 24.01 -0.53 -9.62
CA ALA A 281 23.67 -1.86 -9.11
C ALA A 281 22.57 -2.57 -9.93
N TYR A 282 21.59 -1.80 -10.42
CA TYR A 282 20.60 -2.36 -11.34
C TYR A 282 21.24 -2.82 -12.65
N HIS A 283 22.12 -2.01 -13.24
CA HIS A 283 22.84 -2.38 -14.46
C HIS A 283 23.72 -3.62 -14.25
N GLU A 284 24.39 -3.75 -13.11
CA GLU A 284 25.14 -4.97 -12.74
C GLU A 284 24.21 -6.21 -12.73
N SER A 285 23.04 -6.11 -12.11
CA SER A 285 22.08 -7.22 -12.07
C SER A 285 21.57 -7.61 -13.46
N ILE A 286 21.37 -6.63 -14.34
CA ILE A 286 20.98 -6.87 -15.74
C ILE A 286 22.15 -7.47 -16.54
N GLN A 287 23.38 -7.03 -16.31
CA GLN A 287 24.55 -7.64 -16.93
C GLN A 287 24.69 -9.11 -16.51
N ALA A 288 24.56 -9.41 -15.21
CA ALA A 288 24.56 -10.79 -14.72
C ALA A 288 23.50 -11.65 -15.44
N LEU A 289 22.27 -11.12 -15.63
CA LEU A 289 21.23 -11.83 -16.39
C LEU A 289 21.61 -12.12 -17.85
N LYS A 290 22.39 -11.26 -18.52
CA LYS A 290 22.83 -11.51 -19.91
C LYS A 290 23.71 -12.74 -20.01
N TRP A 291 24.48 -13.07 -18.97
CA TRP A 291 25.32 -14.26 -18.91
C TRP A 291 24.57 -15.59 -18.82
N ARG A 292 23.24 -15.57 -18.60
CA ARG A 292 22.40 -16.77 -18.63
C ARG A 292 22.53 -17.56 -19.93
N PHE A 293 22.90 -16.87 -21.05
CA PHE A 293 23.10 -17.52 -22.33
C PHE A 293 24.27 -18.53 -22.30
N LEU A 294 25.31 -18.24 -21.52
CA LEU A 294 26.48 -19.13 -21.35
C LEU A 294 26.34 -20.01 -20.10
N LEU A 295 25.84 -19.49 -19.02
CA LEU A 295 25.77 -20.18 -17.72
C LEU A 295 24.51 -21.03 -17.55
N GLY A 296 23.51 -20.87 -18.44
CA GLY A 296 22.23 -21.56 -18.39
C GLY A 296 21.18 -20.82 -17.58
N ASN A 297 19.93 -21.25 -17.72
CA ASN A 297 18.75 -20.72 -17.04
C ASN A 297 18.50 -21.40 -15.68
N ALA A 298 17.45 -20.99 -14.97
CA ALA A 298 16.97 -21.57 -13.72
C ALA A 298 17.97 -21.48 -12.56
N ARG A 299 18.67 -20.36 -12.42
CA ARG A 299 19.72 -20.16 -11.42
C ARG A 299 19.87 -18.70 -11.01
N CYS A 300 20.62 -18.47 -9.94
CA CYS A 300 21.15 -17.17 -9.59
C CYS A 300 22.51 -16.97 -10.26
N ILE A 301 22.75 -15.80 -10.83
CA ILE A 301 24.01 -15.38 -11.45
C ILE A 301 24.43 -14.09 -10.75
N TYR A 302 25.63 -14.10 -10.20
CA TYR A 302 26.18 -12.98 -9.44
C TYR A 302 27.11 -12.14 -10.32
N GLN A 303 27.23 -10.84 -9.98
CA GLN A 303 28.11 -9.93 -10.73
C GLN A 303 29.57 -10.38 -10.72
N ASP A 304 30.05 -10.97 -9.63
CA ASP A 304 31.41 -11.50 -9.50
C ASP A 304 31.67 -12.75 -10.37
N GLU A 305 30.62 -13.45 -10.81
CA GLU A 305 30.71 -14.55 -11.78
C GLU A 305 30.85 -14.05 -13.23
N VAL A 306 30.61 -12.75 -13.48
CA VAL A 306 30.68 -12.13 -14.81
C VAL A 306 32.15 -11.85 -15.18
N PRO A 307 32.68 -12.46 -16.22
CA PRO A 307 34.05 -12.19 -16.63
C PRO A 307 34.23 -10.73 -17.08
N THR A 308 35.16 -10.01 -16.48
CA THR A 308 35.50 -8.61 -16.81
C THR A 308 36.17 -8.43 -18.18
N LEU A 309 36.43 -9.51 -18.89
CA LEU A 309 37.28 -9.54 -20.11
C LEU A 309 36.57 -9.15 -21.41
N LEU A 310 35.27 -8.83 -21.41
CA LEU A 310 34.53 -8.52 -22.64
C LEU A 310 34.47 -7.04 -23.01
N ASP A 311 34.76 -6.12 -22.10
CA ASP A 311 34.78 -4.70 -22.41
C ASP A 311 36.02 -4.25 -23.22
N ASP A 312 37.06 -5.05 -23.26
CA ASP A 312 38.30 -4.80 -24.01
C ASP A 312 38.39 -5.44 -25.40
N LEU A 313 37.34 -6.13 -25.88
CA LEU A 313 37.31 -6.67 -27.21
C LEU A 313 36.66 -5.69 -28.21
N PRO A 314 37.46 -4.88 -28.92
CA PRO A 314 36.93 -4.00 -29.99
C PRO A 314 36.28 -4.77 -31.14
N LEU A 315 36.39 -6.08 -31.15
CA LEU A 315 35.85 -7.01 -32.15
C LEU A 315 34.36 -7.31 -32.03
N HIS A 316 33.77 -7.19 -30.82
CA HIS A 316 32.41 -7.68 -30.60
C HIS A 316 31.34 -6.87 -31.34
N HIS A 317 31.45 -5.54 -31.40
CA HIS A 317 30.49 -4.69 -32.10
C HIS A 317 30.59 -4.81 -33.62
N THR A 318 31.80 -5.01 -34.15
CA THR A 318 32.03 -5.11 -35.60
C THR A 318 31.65 -6.48 -36.13
N VAL A 319 31.98 -7.55 -35.39
CA VAL A 319 31.70 -8.94 -35.82
C VAL A 319 30.23 -9.28 -35.66
N SER A 320 29.56 -8.85 -34.57
CA SER A 320 28.11 -9.05 -34.38
C SER A 320 27.29 -8.25 -35.39
N GLY A 321 27.71 -7.03 -35.72
CA GLY A 321 27.10 -6.22 -36.78
C GLY A 321 27.21 -6.85 -38.15
N ASN A 322 28.40 -7.40 -38.50
CA ASN A 322 28.61 -8.09 -39.72
C ASN A 322 27.84 -9.42 -39.80
N LEU A 323 27.79 -10.19 -38.71
CA LEU A 323 27.01 -11.42 -38.62
C LEU A 323 25.52 -11.18 -38.88
N LEU A 324 24.95 -10.15 -38.23
CA LEU A 324 23.55 -9.75 -38.44
C LEU A 324 23.28 -9.27 -39.87
N HIS A 325 24.24 -8.58 -40.49
CA HIS A 325 24.14 -8.15 -41.87
C HIS A 325 24.13 -9.33 -42.83
N GLU A 326 25.08 -10.29 -42.67
CA GLU A 326 25.19 -11.49 -43.51
C GLU A 326 23.96 -12.41 -43.36
N LEU A 327 23.43 -12.56 -42.13
CA LEU A 327 22.17 -13.29 -41.89
C LEU A 327 20.97 -12.63 -42.57
N ARG A 328 20.84 -11.29 -42.53
CA ARG A 328 19.76 -10.56 -43.18
C ARG A 328 19.85 -10.55 -44.69
N SER A 329 21.05 -10.62 -45.22
CA SER A 329 21.30 -10.72 -46.67
C SER A 329 21.18 -12.15 -47.23
N GLY A 330 20.94 -13.15 -46.37
CA GLY A 330 20.83 -14.56 -46.76
C GLY A 330 22.15 -15.24 -47.09
N ASN A 331 23.27 -14.63 -46.72
CA ASN A 331 24.61 -15.15 -46.99
C ASN A 331 25.09 -16.02 -45.81
N TYR A 332 24.56 -17.24 -45.74
CA TYR A 332 24.78 -18.15 -44.61
C TYR A 332 26.23 -18.67 -44.50
N GLU A 333 26.96 -18.74 -45.60
CA GLU A 333 28.36 -19.19 -45.62
C GLU A 333 29.28 -18.18 -44.94
N ASN A 334 29.09 -16.89 -45.20
CA ASN A 334 29.82 -15.84 -44.54
C ASN A 334 29.37 -15.66 -43.07
N ALA A 335 28.09 -15.84 -42.77
CA ALA A 335 27.60 -15.84 -41.40
C ALA A 335 28.25 -16.96 -40.58
N TYR A 336 28.39 -18.17 -41.14
CA TYR A 336 29.06 -19.31 -40.48
C TYR A 336 30.52 -18.99 -40.18
N ASN A 337 31.27 -18.44 -41.14
CA ASN A 337 32.66 -18.04 -40.95
C ASN A 337 32.83 -16.98 -39.87
N GLN A 338 31.88 -16.05 -39.73
CA GLN A 338 31.87 -15.05 -38.64
C GLN A 338 31.63 -15.69 -37.25
N VAL A 339 30.82 -16.75 -37.20
CA VAL A 339 30.61 -17.54 -35.97
C VAL A 339 31.86 -18.32 -35.60
N GLU A 340 32.55 -18.96 -36.58
CA GLU A 340 33.81 -19.64 -36.30
C GLU A 340 34.91 -18.70 -35.79
N ILE A 341 34.96 -17.47 -36.31
CA ILE A 341 35.87 -16.44 -35.80
C ILE A 341 35.51 -16.08 -34.34
N LEU A 342 34.23 -15.95 -34.01
CA LEU A 342 33.78 -15.67 -32.64
C LEU A 342 34.07 -16.83 -31.67
N LEU A 343 34.05 -18.06 -32.12
CA LEU A 343 34.33 -19.26 -31.30
C LEU A 343 35.81 -19.60 -31.19
N SER A 344 36.68 -18.99 -32.00
CA SER A 344 38.14 -19.19 -31.98
C SER A 344 38.88 -18.26 -31.02
N TYR A 345 38.19 -17.31 -30.42
CA TYR A 345 38.67 -16.43 -29.37
C TYR A 345 38.13 -16.86 -28.02
#